data_d42186acada2de1c6246a386d6cc980f
#
_entry.id   d42186acada2de1c6246a386d6cc980f
#
_cell.length_a   1.000
_cell.length_b   1.000
_cell.length_c   1.000
_cell.angle_alpha   90.00
_cell.angle_beta   90.00
_cell.angle_gamma   90.00
#
_symmetry.space_group_name_H-M   'P 1'
#
loop_
_entity.id
_entity.type
_entity.pdbx_description
1 polymer ?
#
loop_
_entity_poly.entity_id
_entity_poly.type
_entity_poly.pdbx_seq_one_letter_code
_entity_poly.pdbx_strand_id
1 'polypeptide(L)'
;GTGEQSGTGIGLSYSKILVEQHGGSIGAQDNPEAGAIFFFELPLKQESEEIICQPKAYLNELILSDNLKQATDKETFDTTPYTILVVDDNPDMTDFLKKTLEESFKRVIIAADGVEALQLIKSHIPDIIVSDVMMPRMNGYELCINIKEDITISHIPIILLTTRDDKQSLISGYKNGADAYLTKPFEVEMLMEIISNRLKNREYIKKRYLHTGIIPVPKETTFSQVDESFLLKVNKTIQENLSNTNLDIQFICKEIGLSRTSLYTKLKALTGIGANDYINKFRIEKALTLIANTEMTFTEISEEVGFTSPSYFSTAFKQYTGETPTQYKEKTSKI
;
A
#
# COMPACT_ATOMS: atom_id res chain seq x y z
N GLY A 1 -0.41 42.55 31.88
CA GLY A 1 -1.44 41.70 31.24
C GLY A 1 -0.79 40.45 30.71
N THR A 2 -0.86 39.38 31.51
CA THR A 2 -0.38 38.03 31.12
C THR A 2 -1.52 37.35 30.37
N GLY A 3 -1.36 37.16 29.07
CA GLY A 3 -2.30 36.37 28.26
C GLY A 3 -2.19 34.91 28.64
N GLU A 4 -3.29 34.32 29.10
CA GLU A 4 -3.45 32.87 29.24
C GLU A 4 -3.42 32.20 27.85
N GLN A 5 -2.28 31.68 27.45
CA GLN A 5 -2.22 30.67 26.40
C GLN A 5 -2.44 29.29 27.05
N SER A 6 -3.66 28.80 26.95
CA SER A 6 -3.99 27.42 27.36
C SER A 6 -3.30 26.44 26.41
N GLY A 7 -2.17 25.92 26.84
CA GLY A 7 -1.53 24.80 26.18
C GLY A 7 -2.39 23.54 26.34
N THR A 8 -2.55 22.75 25.29
CA THR A 8 -3.41 21.56 25.23
C THR A 8 -2.97 20.38 26.15
N GLY A 9 -1.92 20.55 26.95
CA GLY A 9 -1.42 19.53 27.90
C GLY A 9 -0.90 18.21 27.27
N ILE A 10 -1.00 18.04 25.96
CA ILE A 10 -0.74 16.77 25.25
C ILE A 10 0.76 16.50 25.09
N GLY A 11 1.60 17.56 24.95
CA GLY A 11 3.02 17.42 24.66
C GLY A 11 3.80 16.64 25.74
N LEU A 12 3.64 17.00 26.99
CA LEU A 12 4.33 16.33 28.11
C LEU A 12 3.86 14.92 28.36
N SER A 13 2.55 14.67 28.22
CA SER A 13 1.98 13.31 28.32
C SER A 13 2.51 12.40 27.22
N TYR A 14 2.68 12.92 26.02
CA TYR A 14 3.23 12.18 24.88
C TYR A 14 4.74 11.91 25.05
N SER A 15 5.51 12.91 25.50
CA SER A 15 6.93 12.73 25.81
C SER A 15 7.14 11.66 26.88
N LYS A 16 6.28 11.60 27.89
CA LYS A 16 6.32 10.58 28.93
C LYS A 16 6.13 9.18 28.35
N ILE A 17 5.13 8.97 27.52
CA ILE A 17 4.87 7.69 26.86
C ILE A 17 6.07 7.24 26.01
N LEU A 18 6.67 8.14 25.24
CA LEU A 18 7.83 7.83 24.41
C LEU A 18 9.05 7.41 25.24
N VAL A 19 9.36 8.16 26.29
CA VAL A 19 10.49 7.86 27.19
C VAL A 19 10.30 6.53 27.90
N GLU A 20 9.09 6.27 28.42
CA GLU A 20 8.76 5.01 29.10
C GLU A 20 8.79 3.81 28.13
N GLN A 21 8.36 3.97 26.87
CA GLN A 21 8.47 2.94 25.83
C GLN A 21 9.93 2.58 25.47
N HIS A 22 10.85 3.51 25.67
CA HIS A 22 12.29 3.28 25.50
C HIS A 22 12.97 2.81 26.79
N GLY A 23 12.18 2.40 27.81
CA GLY A 23 12.70 1.92 29.09
C GLY A 23 13.34 3.02 29.94
N GLY A 24 13.03 4.29 29.64
CA GLY A 24 13.55 5.44 30.35
C GLY A 24 12.59 6.05 31.36
N SER A 25 12.98 7.17 31.96
CA SER A 25 12.17 7.95 32.87
C SER A 25 12.17 9.43 32.50
N ILE A 26 11.06 10.13 32.75
CA ILE A 26 10.92 11.58 32.54
C ILE A 26 10.39 12.24 33.82
N GLY A 27 10.90 13.42 34.15
CA GLY A 27 10.48 14.17 35.32
C GLY A 27 10.54 15.66 35.12
N ALA A 28 10.01 16.38 36.10
CA ALA A 28 10.10 17.84 36.20
C ALA A 28 10.45 18.21 37.64
N GLN A 29 11.27 19.25 37.80
CA GLN A 29 11.64 19.84 39.09
C GLN A 29 11.66 21.37 39.00
N ASP A 30 11.52 22.01 40.14
CA ASP A 30 11.61 23.46 40.20
C ASP A 30 13.04 23.94 39.91
N ASN A 31 13.15 24.99 39.08
CA ASN A 31 14.42 25.65 38.86
C ASN A 31 14.67 26.71 39.97
N PRO A 32 15.80 26.63 40.71
CA PRO A 32 16.12 27.58 41.79
C PRO A 32 16.15 29.04 41.33
N GLU A 33 16.39 29.32 40.05
CA GLU A 33 16.52 30.68 39.52
C GLU A 33 15.24 31.22 38.87
N ALA A 34 14.26 30.43 38.63
CA ALA A 34 12.85 30.63 38.19
C ALA A 34 12.47 29.63 37.06
N GLY A 35 11.20 29.15 37.08
CA GLY A 35 10.67 28.24 36.08
C GLY A 35 10.82 26.76 36.45
N ALA A 36 10.69 25.84 35.49
CA ALA A 36 10.78 24.40 35.69
C ALA A 36 11.85 23.78 34.79
N ILE A 37 12.57 22.77 35.31
CA ILE A 37 13.53 21.96 34.58
C ILE A 37 12.82 20.65 34.24
N PHE A 38 12.73 20.31 32.95
CA PHE A 38 12.27 19.01 32.48
C PHE A 38 13.51 18.17 32.10
N PHE A 39 13.53 16.93 32.58
CA PHE A 39 14.62 16.01 32.28
C PHE A 39 14.07 14.65 31.87
N PHE A 40 14.84 13.90 31.09
CA PHE A 40 14.56 12.50 30.78
C PHE A 40 15.86 11.70 30.78
N GLU A 41 15.74 10.43 31.11
CA GLU A 41 16.84 9.45 31.13
C GLU A 41 16.47 8.29 30.22
N LEU A 42 17.40 7.84 29.38
CA LEU A 42 17.25 6.68 28.52
C LEU A 42 18.42 5.71 28.75
N PRO A 43 18.18 4.37 28.72
CA PRO A 43 19.26 3.39 28.86
C PRO A 43 20.21 3.46 27.67
N LEU A 44 21.52 3.42 27.94
CA LEU A 44 22.56 3.48 26.91
C LEU A 44 22.73 2.17 26.13
N LYS A 45 22.16 1.07 26.58
CA LYS A 45 22.11 -0.23 25.88
C LYS A 45 20.67 -0.73 25.93
N GLN A 46 20.04 -0.84 24.77
CA GLN A 46 18.86 -1.67 24.59
C GLN A 46 19.34 -3.08 24.23
N GLU A 47 19.05 -4.07 25.08
CA GLU A 47 19.06 -5.46 24.64
C GLU A 47 17.94 -5.61 23.59
N SER A 48 18.32 -6.08 22.41
CA SER A 48 17.39 -6.30 21.31
C SER A 48 16.53 -7.53 21.56
N GLU A 49 15.54 -7.41 22.45
CA GLU A 49 14.34 -8.21 22.30
C GLU A 49 13.53 -7.60 21.14
N GLU A 50 13.11 -8.44 20.21
CA GLU A 50 12.22 -8.05 19.11
C GLU A 50 10.94 -7.43 19.67
N ILE A 51 11.01 -6.16 19.99
CA ILE A 51 9.82 -5.36 20.24
C ILE A 51 9.16 -5.18 18.90
N ILE A 52 8.07 -5.89 18.67
CA ILE A 52 7.11 -5.60 17.62
C ILE A 52 6.52 -4.21 17.94
N CYS A 53 7.33 -3.18 17.78
CA CYS A 53 6.90 -1.80 17.76
C CYS A 53 6.28 -1.52 16.40
N GLN A 54 4.97 -1.53 16.32
CA GLN A 54 4.24 -0.82 15.28
C GLN A 54 3.93 0.60 15.76
N PRO A 55 4.72 1.60 15.35
CA PRO A 55 4.23 2.96 15.24
C PRO A 55 4.61 3.57 13.88
N LYS A 56 4.31 2.87 12.77
CA LYS A 56 4.47 3.46 11.42
C LYS A 56 3.44 4.55 11.11
N ALA A 57 2.37 4.64 11.87
CA ALA A 57 1.32 5.62 11.60
C ALA A 57 1.66 7.04 12.07
N TYR A 58 2.32 7.20 13.22
CA TYR A 58 2.74 8.51 13.72
C TYR A 58 3.91 9.11 12.92
N LEU A 59 4.80 8.27 12.39
CA LEU A 59 5.86 8.75 11.50
C LEU A 59 5.29 9.30 10.18
N ASN A 60 4.17 8.77 9.69
CA ASN A 60 3.53 9.27 8.48
C ASN A 60 2.92 10.68 8.67
N GLU A 61 2.40 11.00 9.85
CA GLU A 61 1.95 12.38 10.17
C GLU A 61 3.13 13.36 10.27
N LEU A 62 4.24 12.95 10.86
CA LEU A 62 5.48 13.75 10.93
C LEU A 62 6.18 13.89 9.57
N ILE A 63 6.20 12.82 8.76
CA ILE A 63 6.76 12.86 7.40
C ILE A 63 5.90 13.72 6.47
N LEU A 64 4.57 13.76 6.65
CA LEU A 64 3.70 14.68 5.92
C LEU A 64 3.98 16.14 6.30
N SER A 65 4.28 16.45 7.58
CA SER A 65 4.59 17.82 8.02
C SER A 65 5.97 18.31 7.56
N ASP A 66 6.97 17.43 7.43
CA ASP A 66 8.31 17.80 6.97
C ASP A 66 8.42 17.85 5.43
N ASN A 67 7.67 17.01 4.70
CA ASN A 67 7.62 17.05 3.24
C ASN A 67 6.85 18.26 2.68
N LEU A 68 5.94 18.86 3.45
CA LEU A 68 5.27 20.11 3.09
C LEU A 68 6.22 21.31 3.07
N LYS A 69 7.40 21.24 3.72
CA LYS A 69 8.36 22.34 3.79
C LYS A 69 9.44 22.32 2.69
N GLN A 70 9.54 21.23 1.88
CA GLN A 70 10.60 21.12 0.86
C GLN A 70 10.10 20.99 -0.59
N ALA A 71 8.81 21.12 -0.85
CA ALA A 71 8.26 21.01 -2.22
C ALA A 71 8.04 22.38 -2.86
N THR A 72 9.07 22.95 -3.49
CA THR A 72 8.96 24.10 -4.40
C THR A 72 8.91 23.72 -5.87
N ASP A 73 8.60 22.45 -6.21
CA ASP A 73 8.20 22.06 -7.57
C ASP A 73 7.10 20.99 -7.45
N LYS A 74 5.84 21.45 -7.36
CA LYS A 74 4.66 20.58 -7.34
C LYS A 74 4.34 20.12 -8.76
N GLU A 75 4.90 19.01 -9.21
CA GLU A 75 4.20 18.20 -10.20
C GLU A 75 2.94 17.65 -9.52
N THR A 76 1.80 18.24 -9.81
CA THR A 76 0.49 17.77 -9.34
C THR A 76 0.25 16.38 -9.92
N PHE A 77 0.04 15.38 -9.05
CA PHE A 77 -0.28 14.03 -9.49
C PHE A 77 -1.64 14.03 -10.19
N ASP A 78 -1.68 13.51 -11.42
CA ASP A 78 -2.90 13.43 -12.20
C ASP A 78 -3.85 12.36 -11.63
N THR A 79 -4.96 12.78 -11.06
CA THR A 79 -6.02 11.92 -10.51
C THR A 79 -7.14 11.63 -11.50
N THR A 80 -7.13 12.25 -12.67
CA THR A 80 -8.22 12.12 -13.68
C THR A 80 -8.45 10.68 -14.20
N PRO A 81 -7.46 9.75 -14.22
CA PRO A 81 -7.73 8.37 -14.64
C PRO A 81 -8.46 7.51 -13.61
N TYR A 82 -8.54 7.96 -12.35
CA TYR A 82 -8.97 7.15 -11.21
C TYR A 82 -10.45 7.32 -10.88
N THR A 83 -11.02 6.27 -10.30
CA THR A 83 -12.40 6.23 -9.78
C THR A 83 -12.36 6.29 -8.25
N ILE A 84 -13.11 7.20 -7.65
CA ILE A 84 -13.24 7.35 -6.20
C ILE A 84 -14.65 6.97 -5.73
N LEU A 85 -14.73 6.26 -4.60
CA LEU A 85 -15.97 6.01 -3.88
C LEU A 85 -16.00 6.89 -2.62
N VAL A 86 -17.03 7.68 -2.47
CA VAL A 86 -17.32 8.50 -1.28
C VAL A 86 -18.50 7.88 -0.54
N VAL A 87 -18.33 7.67 0.77
CA VAL A 87 -19.32 7.03 1.64
C VAL A 87 -19.59 7.97 2.82
N ASP A 88 -20.79 8.50 2.88
CA ASP A 88 -21.23 9.40 3.99
C ASP A 88 -22.76 9.40 4.00
N ASP A 89 -23.40 9.31 5.17
CA ASP A 89 -24.85 9.29 5.32
C ASP A 89 -25.48 10.69 5.24
N ASN A 90 -24.64 11.74 5.25
CA ASN A 90 -25.09 13.12 5.10
C ASN A 90 -25.13 13.49 3.60
N PRO A 91 -26.35 13.73 3.02
CA PRO A 91 -26.50 14.08 1.63
C PRO A 91 -25.82 15.40 1.24
N ASP A 92 -25.77 16.39 2.14
CA ASP A 92 -25.09 17.66 1.87
C ASP A 92 -23.58 17.48 1.73
N MET A 93 -22.98 16.58 2.54
CA MET A 93 -21.58 16.26 2.48
C MET A 93 -21.23 15.47 1.21
N THR A 94 -22.04 14.47 0.86
CA THR A 94 -21.84 13.70 -0.37
C THR A 94 -21.99 14.54 -1.62
N ASP A 95 -22.98 15.46 -1.67
CA ASP A 95 -23.17 16.39 -2.77
C ASP A 95 -22.02 17.39 -2.89
N PHE A 96 -21.52 17.90 -1.76
CA PHE A 96 -20.36 18.78 -1.72
C PHE A 96 -19.09 18.05 -2.24
N LEU A 97 -18.78 16.90 -1.68
CA LEU A 97 -17.59 16.11 -2.11
C LEU A 97 -17.71 15.67 -3.56
N LYS A 98 -18.89 15.26 -4.00
CA LYS A 98 -19.14 14.88 -5.39
C LYS A 98 -18.80 16.02 -6.35
N LYS A 99 -19.39 17.20 -6.17
CA LYS A 99 -19.15 18.38 -7.00
C LYS A 99 -17.67 18.78 -7.02
N THR A 100 -17.01 18.69 -5.87
CA THR A 100 -15.60 19.06 -5.74
C THR A 100 -14.66 18.07 -6.42
N LEU A 101 -14.97 16.78 -6.37
CA LEU A 101 -14.11 15.72 -6.89
C LEU A 101 -14.38 15.36 -8.36
N GLU A 102 -15.57 15.69 -8.90
CA GLU A 102 -15.94 15.35 -10.28
C GLU A 102 -14.99 15.94 -11.34
N GLU A 103 -14.38 17.10 -11.09
CA GLU A 103 -13.42 17.74 -12.00
C GLU A 103 -12.03 17.05 -11.95
N SER A 104 -11.73 16.35 -10.85
CA SER A 104 -10.42 15.77 -10.58
C SER A 104 -10.34 14.25 -10.80
N PHE A 105 -11.48 13.56 -10.93
CA PHE A 105 -11.56 12.12 -11.05
C PHE A 105 -12.35 11.68 -12.28
N LYS A 106 -11.98 10.52 -12.84
CA LYS A 106 -12.73 9.90 -13.94
C LYS A 106 -14.19 9.64 -13.58
N ARG A 107 -14.44 9.26 -12.32
CA ARG A 107 -15.75 8.94 -11.81
C ARG A 107 -15.79 9.08 -10.30
N VAL A 108 -16.81 9.72 -9.79
CA VAL A 108 -17.15 9.76 -8.37
C VAL A 108 -18.38 8.90 -8.14
N ILE A 109 -18.27 7.91 -7.28
CA ILE A 109 -19.35 7.00 -6.87
C ILE A 109 -19.75 7.40 -5.45
N ILE A 110 -21.03 7.40 -5.16
CA ILE A 110 -21.56 7.77 -3.84
C ILE A 110 -22.27 6.56 -3.23
N ALA A 111 -22.08 6.35 -1.93
CA ALA A 111 -22.84 5.42 -1.11
C ALA A 111 -23.26 6.12 0.19
N ALA A 112 -24.45 5.78 0.69
CA ALA A 112 -24.97 6.37 1.93
C ALA A 112 -24.51 5.66 3.20
N ASP A 113 -23.92 4.47 3.10
CA ASP A 113 -23.37 3.70 4.23
C ASP A 113 -22.46 2.56 3.76
N GLY A 114 -21.85 1.86 4.75
CA GLY A 114 -20.91 0.78 4.46
C GLY A 114 -21.52 -0.43 3.75
N VAL A 115 -22.82 -0.72 3.92
CA VAL A 115 -23.50 -1.85 3.26
C VAL A 115 -23.64 -1.56 1.76
N GLU A 116 -24.12 -0.38 1.41
CA GLU A 116 -24.23 0.06 0.02
C GLU A 116 -22.84 0.17 -0.62
N ALA A 117 -21.87 0.70 0.11
CA ALA A 117 -20.49 0.80 -0.34
C ALA A 117 -19.92 -0.57 -0.75
N LEU A 118 -20.08 -1.64 0.06
CA LEU A 118 -19.63 -3.00 -0.28
C LEU A 118 -20.30 -3.55 -1.55
N GLN A 119 -21.57 -3.24 -1.79
CA GLN A 119 -22.26 -3.64 -3.01
C GLN A 119 -21.68 -2.92 -4.25
N LEU A 120 -21.43 -1.61 -4.13
CA LEU A 120 -20.86 -0.80 -5.21
C LEU A 120 -19.41 -1.16 -5.50
N ILE A 121 -18.61 -1.48 -4.48
CA ILE A 121 -17.22 -1.93 -4.64
C ILE A 121 -17.15 -3.20 -5.49
N LYS A 122 -18.05 -4.18 -5.26
CA LYS A 122 -18.09 -5.43 -6.02
C LYS A 122 -18.40 -5.22 -7.51
N SER A 123 -19.18 -4.20 -7.85
CA SER A 123 -19.61 -3.92 -9.22
C SER A 123 -18.68 -2.94 -9.95
N HIS A 124 -18.01 -2.03 -9.25
CA HIS A 124 -17.30 -0.90 -9.87
C HIS A 124 -15.80 -0.85 -9.54
N ILE A 125 -15.33 -1.56 -8.52
CA ILE A 125 -13.93 -1.63 -8.06
C ILE A 125 -13.24 -0.25 -8.11
N PRO A 126 -13.50 0.66 -7.13
CA PRO A 126 -12.89 1.99 -7.10
C PRO A 126 -11.37 1.89 -6.84
N ASP A 127 -10.64 2.92 -7.25
CA ASP A 127 -9.19 3.01 -7.00
C ASP A 127 -8.87 3.48 -5.59
N ILE A 128 -9.78 4.24 -4.96
CA ILE A 128 -9.67 4.75 -3.61
C ILE A 128 -11.06 4.98 -3.00
N ILE A 129 -11.15 4.85 -1.68
CA ILE A 129 -12.37 5.05 -0.91
C ILE A 129 -12.15 6.15 0.12
N VAL A 130 -13.10 7.07 0.24
CA VAL A 130 -13.21 8.06 1.32
C VAL A 130 -14.51 7.76 2.04
N SER A 131 -14.45 7.45 3.33
CA SER A 131 -15.62 7.04 4.11
C SER A 131 -15.73 7.84 5.40
N ASP A 132 -16.92 8.32 5.71
CA ASP A 132 -17.22 8.72 7.08
C ASP A 132 -17.11 7.53 8.02
N VAL A 133 -16.79 7.82 9.28
CA VAL A 133 -16.74 6.80 10.35
C VAL A 133 -18.15 6.54 10.88
N MET A 134 -18.92 7.58 11.13
CA MET A 134 -20.21 7.48 11.82
C MET A 134 -21.37 7.40 10.83
N MET A 135 -21.74 6.19 10.48
CA MET A 135 -22.84 5.93 9.52
C MET A 135 -23.79 4.84 10.05
N PRO A 136 -25.08 4.85 9.64
CA PRO A 136 -26.02 3.81 10.00
C PRO A 136 -25.69 2.46 9.33
N ARG A 137 -26.26 1.39 9.80
CA ARG A 137 -26.17 0.00 9.30
C ARG A 137 -24.77 -0.60 9.37
N MET A 138 -23.79 0.03 8.76
CA MET A 138 -22.38 -0.36 8.80
C MET A 138 -21.52 0.92 8.85
N ASN A 139 -20.78 1.08 9.92
CA ASN A 139 -19.90 2.24 10.12
C ASN A 139 -18.59 2.12 9.29
N GLY A 140 -17.82 3.21 9.21
CA GLY A 140 -16.59 3.27 8.41
C GLY A 140 -15.50 2.30 8.90
N TYR A 141 -15.43 1.99 10.19
CA TYR A 141 -14.48 1.03 10.73
C TYR A 141 -14.86 -0.40 10.30
N GLU A 142 -16.12 -0.75 10.40
CA GLU A 142 -16.62 -2.06 9.95
C GLU A 142 -16.43 -2.23 8.44
N LEU A 143 -16.71 -1.18 7.66
CA LEU A 143 -16.44 -1.16 6.22
C LEU A 143 -14.95 -1.40 5.93
N CYS A 144 -14.06 -0.72 6.66
CA CYS A 144 -12.61 -0.87 6.50
C CYS A 144 -12.17 -2.32 6.78
N ILE A 145 -12.62 -2.92 7.89
CA ILE A 145 -12.31 -4.31 8.23
C ILE A 145 -12.78 -5.25 7.12
N ASN A 146 -14.03 -5.12 6.66
CA ASN A 146 -14.56 -5.96 5.59
C ASN A 146 -13.75 -5.84 4.29
N ILE A 147 -13.30 -4.63 3.93
CA ILE A 147 -12.45 -4.41 2.75
C ILE A 147 -11.08 -5.06 2.95
N LYS A 148 -10.45 -4.86 4.12
CA LYS A 148 -9.07 -5.32 4.36
C LYS A 148 -8.97 -6.83 4.57
N GLU A 149 -10.03 -7.49 5.00
CA GLU A 149 -10.09 -8.95 5.13
C GLU A 149 -10.48 -9.67 3.83
N ASP A 150 -11.19 -9.01 2.91
CA ASP A 150 -11.53 -9.61 1.62
C ASP A 150 -10.34 -9.56 0.67
N ILE A 151 -9.76 -10.74 0.39
CA ILE A 151 -8.60 -10.89 -0.50
C ILE A 151 -8.81 -10.27 -1.88
N THR A 152 -10.03 -10.09 -2.35
CA THR A 152 -10.33 -9.58 -3.69
C THR A 152 -10.23 -8.05 -3.77
N ILE A 153 -10.47 -7.35 -2.65
CA ILE A 153 -10.57 -5.89 -2.58
C ILE A 153 -9.66 -5.24 -1.52
N SER A 154 -8.91 -6.03 -0.74
CA SER A 154 -8.02 -5.52 0.34
C SER A 154 -6.97 -4.52 -0.15
N HIS A 155 -6.64 -4.55 -1.43
CA HIS A 155 -5.69 -3.63 -2.06
C HIS A 155 -6.24 -2.21 -2.27
N ILE A 156 -7.54 -1.98 -2.10
CA ILE A 156 -8.15 -0.67 -2.28
C ILE A 156 -7.84 0.20 -1.04
N PRO A 157 -7.17 1.35 -1.20
CA PRO A 157 -6.93 2.24 -0.09
C PRO A 157 -8.22 2.88 0.40
N ILE A 158 -8.34 2.99 1.73
CA ILE A 158 -9.47 3.64 2.40
C ILE A 158 -8.98 4.74 3.33
N ILE A 159 -9.56 5.93 3.17
CA ILE A 159 -9.36 7.11 4.01
C ILE A 159 -10.62 7.26 4.87
N LEU A 160 -10.46 7.32 6.19
CA LEU A 160 -11.57 7.51 7.11
C LEU A 160 -11.66 8.97 7.54
N LEU A 161 -12.85 9.55 7.40
CA LEU A 161 -13.19 10.87 7.90
C LEU A 161 -13.75 10.72 9.32
N THR A 162 -13.14 11.39 10.31
CA THR A 162 -13.46 11.19 11.74
C THR A 162 -13.68 12.51 12.46
N THR A 163 -14.36 12.51 13.59
CA THR A 163 -14.51 13.67 14.46
C THR A 163 -13.40 13.74 15.51
N ARG A 164 -13.16 14.95 16.10
CA ARG A 164 -12.12 15.15 17.13
C ARG A 164 -12.35 14.33 18.41
N ASP A 165 -13.60 13.96 18.68
CA ASP A 165 -13.98 13.25 19.92
C ASP A 165 -13.71 11.74 19.85
N ASP A 166 -13.45 11.22 18.65
CA ASP A 166 -13.14 9.80 18.42
C ASP A 166 -11.68 9.39 18.73
N LYS A 167 -10.96 10.18 19.54
CA LYS A 167 -9.53 9.91 19.87
C LYS A 167 -9.27 8.55 20.50
N GLN A 168 -10.21 7.98 21.26
CA GLN A 168 -10.10 6.62 21.78
C GLN A 168 -10.34 5.57 20.69
N SER A 169 -11.17 5.88 19.72
CA SER A 169 -11.40 5.05 18.53
C SER A 169 -10.26 5.16 17.51
N LEU A 170 -9.48 6.24 17.49
CA LEU A 170 -8.26 6.36 16.66
C LEU A 170 -7.23 5.29 17.02
N ILE A 171 -6.99 5.01 18.31
CA ILE A 171 -6.07 3.94 18.76
C ILE A 171 -6.61 2.56 18.37
N SER A 172 -7.93 2.37 18.42
CA SER A 172 -8.61 1.17 17.91
C SER A 172 -8.64 1.13 16.38
N GLY A 173 -8.77 2.29 15.73
CA GLY A 173 -8.84 2.47 14.28
C GLY A 173 -7.53 2.10 13.56
N TYR A 174 -6.37 2.39 14.15
CA TYR A 174 -5.08 1.91 13.62
C TYR A 174 -4.99 0.38 13.58
N LYS A 175 -5.73 -0.32 14.45
CA LYS A 175 -5.85 -1.80 14.38
C LYS A 175 -6.74 -2.25 13.24
N ASN A 176 -7.59 -1.39 12.69
CA ASN A 176 -8.57 -1.72 11.65
C ASN A 176 -8.01 -1.61 10.21
N GLY A 177 -6.74 -1.19 10.05
CA GLY A 177 -6.02 -1.25 8.78
C GLY A 177 -6.37 -0.14 7.77
N ALA A 178 -7.00 0.98 8.18
CA ALA A 178 -7.21 2.13 7.31
C ALA A 178 -5.89 2.75 6.84
N ASP A 179 -5.85 3.20 5.58
CA ASP A 179 -4.64 3.73 4.97
C ASP A 179 -4.36 5.18 5.40
N ALA A 180 -5.39 5.95 5.75
CA ALA A 180 -5.29 7.30 6.31
C ALA A 180 -6.53 7.68 7.11
N TYR A 181 -6.37 8.72 7.94
CA TYR A 181 -7.44 9.36 8.70
C TYR A 181 -7.40 10.86 8.46
N LEU A 182 -8.57 11.50 8.38
CA LEU A 182 -8.71 12.93 8.27
C LEU A 182 -9.83 13.42 9.21
N THR A 183 -9.50 14.37 10.09
CA THR A 183 -10.45 14.87 11.09
C THR A 183 -11.37 15.95 10.52
N LYS A 184 -12.66 15.82 10.75
CA LYS A 184 -13.68 16.87 10.46
C LYS A 184 -13.63 17.97 11.52
N PRO A 185 -13.70 19.28 11.16
CA PRO A 185 -13.74 19.79 9.79
C PRO A 185 -12.36 19.78 9.13
N PHE A 186 -12.34 19.59 7.81
CA PHE A 186 -11.12 19.54 6.99
C PHE A 186 -11.21 20.47 5.77
N GLU A 187 -10.05 20.85 5.25
CA GLU A 187 -9.93 21.55 3.98
C GLU A 187 -9.87 20.55 2.83
N VAL A 188 -10.53 20.86 1.71
CA VAL A 188 -10.56 19.96 0.52
C VAL A 188 -9.16 19.70 -0.01
N GLU A 189 -8.31 20.70 0.00
CA GLU A 189 -6.91 20.61 -0.41
C GLU A 189 -6.15 19.56 0.39
N MET A 190 -6.39 19.46 1.69
CA MET A 190 -5.79 18.44 2.55
C MET A 190 -6.28 17.03 2.19
N LEU A 191 -7.57 16.87 1.91
CA LEU A 191 -8.13 15.60 1.45
C LEU A 191 -7.51 15.19 0.11
N MET A 192 -7.42 16.11 -0.86
CA MET A 192 -6.82 15.86 -2.17
C MET A 192 -5.34 15.50 -2.07
N GLU A 193 -4.59 16.13 -1.18
CA GLU A 193 -3.18 15.79 -0.93
C GLU A 193 -3.02 14.36 -0.40
N ILE A 194 -3.85 13.95 0.58
CA ILE A 194 -3.86 12.58 1.11
C ILE A 194 -4.20 11.57 0.02
N ILE A 195 -5.25 11.83 -0.77
CA ILE A 195 -5.66 10.97 -1.89
C ILE A 195 -4.52 10.83 -2.90
N SER A 196 -3.97 11.95 -3.37
CA SER A 196 -2.88 11.99 -4.35
C SER A 196 -1.66 11.20 -3.88
N ASN A 197 -1.26 11.36 -2.61
CA ASN A 197 -0.14 10.62 -2.03
C ASN A 197 -0.40 9.11 -1.97
N ARG A 198 -1.62 8.66 -1.65
CA ARG A 198 -1.97 7.23 -1.64
C ARG A 198 -1.94 6.62 -3.04
N LEU A 199 -2.50 7.31 -4.03
CA LEU A 199 -2.48 6.87 -5.43
C LEU A 199 -1.07 6.89 -6.01
N LYS A 200 -0.29 7.95 -5.77
CA LYS A 200 1.12 8.08 -6.19
C LYS A 200 1.99 6.95 -5.65
N ASN A 201 1.84 6.61 -4.37
CA ASN A 201 2.58 5.51 -3.76
C ASN A 201 2.25 4.16 -4.42
N ARG A 202 0.97 3.90 -4.75
CA ARG A 202 0.59 2.69 -5.50
C ARG A 202 1.24 2.64 -6.88
N GLU A 203 1.22 3.74 -7.62
CA GLU A 203 1.86 3.81 -8.95
C GLU A 203 3.39 3.64 -8.85
N TYR A 204 4.03 4.19 -7.82
CA TYR A 204 5.45 3.97 -7.58
C TYR A 204 5.77 2.48 -7.33
N ILE A 205 4.97 1.80 -6.53
CA ILE A 205 5.12 0.36 -6.27
C ILE A 205 4.94 -0.44 -7.57
N LYS A 206 3.88 -0.16 -8.35
CA LYS A 206 3.66 -0.81 -9.66
C LYS A 206 4.85 -0.61 -10.60
N LYS A 207 5.36 0.62 -10.73
CA LYS A 207 6.54 0.91 -11.56
C LYS A 207 7.76 0.12 -11.08
N ARG A 208 7.96 0.00 -9.79
CA ARG A 208 9.06 -0.80 -9.23
C ARG A 208 8.94 -2.28 -9.61
N TYR A 209 7.75 -2.88 -9.53
CA TYR A 209 7.51 -4.25 -10.00
C TYR A 209 7.78 -4.43 -11.50
N LEU A 210 7.51 -3.42 -12.31
CA LEU A 210 7.79 -3.47 -13.75
C LEU A 210 9.29 -3.47 -14.07
N HIS A 211 10.08 -2.69 -13.33
CA HIS A 211 11.48 -2.41 -13.66
C HIS A 211 12.51 -3.27 -12.92
N THR A 212 12.18 -3.84 -11.78
CA THR A 212 13.12 -4.71 -11.04
C THR A 212 12.97 -6.16 -11.50
N GLY A 213 14.08 -6.78 -11.94
CA GLY A 213 14.15 -8.19 -12.36
C GLY A 213 13.81 -9.18 -11.24
N ILE A 214 14.03 -8.83 -10.00
CA ILE A 214 13.68 -9.65 -8.83
C ILE A 214 12.34 -9.16 -8.31
N ILE A 215 11.39 -10.07 -8.05
CA ILE A 215 10.12 -9.76 -7.39
C ILE A 215 10.34 -9.95 -5.86
N PRO A 216 10.96 -9.02 -5.15
CA PRO A 216 10.90 -9.04 -3.72
C PRO A 216 9.49 -8.60 -3.35
N VAL A 217 8.81 -9.30 -2.47
CA VAL A 217 7.80 -8.65 -1.65
C VAL A 217 8.61 -7.66 -0.81
N PRO A 218 8.56 -6.36 -1.08
CA PRO A 218 9.43 -5.43 -0.39
C PRO A 218 9.01 -5.44 1.08
N LYS A 219 9.94 -5.71 2.00
CA LYS A 219 9.70 -5.60 3.45
C LYS A 219 9.31 -4.19 3.91
N GLU A 220 9.38 -3.22 3.00
CA GLU A 220 9.09 -1.79 3.24
C GLU A 220 7.84 -1.29 2.51
N THR A 221 7.04 -2.17 1.90
CA THR A 221 5.84 -1.73 1.20
C THR A 221 4.64 -1.63 2.14
N THR A 222 3.86 -0.59 1.93
CA THR A 222 2.57 -0.30 2.55
C THR A 222 1.46 -1.26 2.09
N PHE A 223 1.77 -2.51 1.79
CA PHE A 223 0.76 -3.53 1.53
C PHE A 223 0.10 -3.99 2.84
N SER A 224 -1.18 -4.31 2.77
CA SER A 224 -1.84 -5.01 3.86
C SER A 224 -1.22 -6.41 4.04
N GLN A 225 -1.30 -6.96 5.25
CA GLN A 225 -0.84 -8.33 5.53
C GLN A 225 -1.48 -9.38 4.60
N VAL A 226 -2.73 -9.13 4.20
CA VAL A 226 -3.49 -9.97 3.26
C VAL A 226 -2.90 -9.90 1.86
N ASP A 227 -2.50 -8.71 1.40
CA ASP A 227 -1.90 -8.51 0.08
C ASP A 227 -0.48 -9.11 0.00
N GLU A 228 0.32 -8.96 1.05
CA GLU A 228 1.63 -9.61 1.14
C GLU A 228 1.50 -11.13 1.12
N SER A 229 0.61 -11.70 1.93
CA SER A 229 0.34 -13.13 1.97
C SER A 229 -0.16 -13.66 0.62
N PHE A 230 -1.01 -12.89 -0.07
CA PHE A 230 -1.47 -13.21 -1.42
C PHE A 230 -0.31 -13.27 -2.41
N LEU A 231 0.54 -12.23 -2.47
CA LEU A 231 1.69 -12.20 -3.38
C LEU A 231 2.70 -13.32 -3.07
N LEU A 232 2.97 -13.58 -1.78
CA LEU A 232 3.84 -14.68 -1.38
C LEU A 232 3.31 -16.03 -1.85
N LYS A 233 2.00 -16.27 -1.71
CA LYS A 233 1.37 -17.52 -2.16
C LYS A 233 1.40 -17.66 -3.68
N VAL A 234 1.11 -16.57 -4.44
CA VAL A 234 1.23 -16.56 -5.90
C VAL A 234 2.67 -16.87 -6.33
N ASN A 235 3.64 -16.17 -5.76
CA ASN A 235 5.05 -16.32 -6.09
C ASN A 235 5.54 -17.76 -5.82
N LYS A 236 5.20 -18.32 -4.66
CA LYS A 236 5.52 -19.68 -4.29
C LYS A 236 4.92 -20.68 -5.29
N THR A 237 3.62 -20.53 -5.59
CA THR A 237 2.94 -21.40 -6.57
C THR A 237 3.62 -21.38 -7.94
N ILE A 238 4.01 -20.19 -8.41
CA ILE A 238 4.72 -20.08 -9.69
C ILE A 238 6.11 -20.71 -9.62
N GLN A 239 6.90 -20.41 -8.58
CA GLN A 239 8.26 -20.92 -8.44
C GLN A 239 8.33 -22.45 -8.35
N GLU A 240 7.41 -23.07 -7.62
CA GLU A 240 7.34 -24.52 -7.46
C GLU A 240 6.88 -25.25 -8.74
N ASN A 241 6.27 -24.53 -9.69
CA ASN A 241 5.71 -25.11 -10.91
C ASN A 241 6.28 -24.50 -12.20
N LEU A 242 7.45 -23.86 -12.16
CA LEU A 242 8.01 -23.14 -13.31
C LEU A 242 8.20 -24.02 -14.54
N SER A 243 8.71 -25.24 -14.37
CA SER A 243 8.94 -26.21 -15.46
C SER A 243 7.66 -26.85 -15.99
N ASN A 244 6.53 -26.65 -15.31
CA ASN A 244 5.25 -27.19 -15.73
C ASN A 244 4.67 -26.36 -16.89
N THR A 245 4.61 -26.93 -18.08
CA THR A 245 4.02 -26.30 -19.26
C THR A 245 2.52 -26.00 -19.12
N ASN A 246 1.83 -26.67 -18.18
CA ASN A 246 0.42 -26.44 -17.86
C ASN A 246 0.22 -25.35 -16.78
N LEU A 247 1.32 -24.73 -16.29
CA LEU A 247 1.21 -23.60 -15.40
C LEU A 247 0.62 -22.40 -16.15
N ASP A 248 -0.65 -22.18 -15.91
CA ASP A 248 -1.45 -21.09 -16.45
C ASP A 248 -2.26 -20.35 -15.35
N ILE A 249 -3.06 -19.40 -15.75
CA ILE A 249 -3.92 -18.65 -14.82
C ILE A 249 -4.91 -19.57 -14.09
N GLN A 250 -5.43 -20.59 -14.76
CA GLN A 250 -6.41 -21.52 -14.15
C GLN A 250 -5.77 -22.35 -13.05
N PHE A 251 -4.53 -22.79 -13.27
CA PHE A 251 -3.73 -23.50 -12.26
C PHE A 251 -3.57 -22.61 -11.00
N ILE A 252 -3.13 -21.37 -11.17
CA ILE A 252 -2.96 -20.43 -10.04
C ILE A 252 -4.29 -20.15 -9.35
N CYS A 253 -5.38 -19.95 -10.10
CA CYS A 253 -6.71 -19.74 -9.54
C CYS A 253 -7.15 -20.89 -8.62
N LYS A 254 -6.90 -22.13 -9.04
CA LYS A 254 -7.22 -23.32 -8.27
C LYS A 254 -6.42 -23.38 -6.96
N GLU A 255 -5.13 -23.14 -7.02
CA GLU A 255 -4.23 -23.20 -5.87
C GLU A 255 -4.51 -22.08 -4.84
N ILE A 256 -4.90 -20.92 -5.32
CA ILE A 256 -5.16 -19.75 -4.46
C ILE A 256 -6.61 -19.71 -3.97
N GLY A 257 -7.54 -20.33 -4.70
CA GLY A 257 -8.98 -20.30 -4.40
C GLY A 257 -9.68 -19.03 -4.88
N LEU A 258 -9.20 -18.41 -5.97
CA LEU A 258 -9.79 -17.20 -6.55
C LEU A 258 -10.34 -17.44 -7.94
N SER A 259 -11.36 -16.62 -8.33
CA SER A 259 -11.80 -16.57 -9.72
C SER A 259 -10.72 -15.96 -10.62
N ARG A 260 -10.77 -16.26 -11.93
CA ARG A 260 -9.84 -15.68 -12.92
C ARG A 260 -9.89 -14.16 -12.93
N THR A 261 -11.08 -13.58 -12.85
CA THR A 261 -11.28 -12.13 -12.81
C THR A 261 -10.67 -11.52 -11.55
N SER A 262 -10.95 -12.10 -10.37
CA SER A 262 -10.41 -11.62 -9.10
C SER A 262 -8.88 -11.69 -9.05
N LEU A 263 -8.30 -12.81 -9.49
CA LEU A 263 -6.85 -12.97 -9.58
C LEU A 263 -6.22 -11.91 -10.49
N TYR A 264 -6.77 -11.74 -11.70
CA TYR A 264 -6.27 -10.77 -12.68
C TYR A 264 -6.35 -9.35 -12.14
N THR A 265 -7.51 -8.94 -11.62
CA THR A 265 -7.74 -7.59 -11.10
C THR A 265 -6.80 -7.28 -9.95
N LYS A 266 -6.71 -8.20 -8.97
CA LYS A 266 -5.85 -8.01 -7.81
C LYS A 266 -4.37 -7.98 -8.17
N LEU A 267 -3.90 -8.90 -9.00
CA LEU A 267 -2.50 -8.96 -9.40
C LEU A 267 -2.11 -7.69 -10.17
N LYS A 268 -2.95 -7.26 -11.11
CA LYS A 268 -2.74 -6.02 -11.86
C LYS A 268 -2.80 -4.78 -10.96
N ALA A 269 -3.69 -4.74 -9.97
CA ALA A 269 -3.80 -3.64 -9.03
C ALA A 269 -2.55 -3.51 -8.13
N LEU A 270 -1.97 -4.64 -7.70
CA LEU A 270 -0.78 -4.66 -6.84
C LEU A 270 0.52 -4.46 -7.59
N THR A 271 0.66 -5.08 -8.78
CA THR A 271 1.94 -5.17 -9.49
C THR A 271 1.99 -4.37 -10.79
N GLY A 272 0.85 -3.92 -11.31
CA GLY A 272 0.72 -3.32 -12.64
C GLY A 272 0.79 -4.33 -13.79
N ILE A 273 1.04 -5.62 -13.52
CA ILE A 273 1.32 -6.68 -14.50
C ILE A 273 0.12 -7.61 -14.61
N GLY A 274 -0.24 -8.01 -15.82
CA GLY A 274 -1.27 -9.03 -16.06
C GLY A 274 -0.78 -10.42 -15.63
N ALA A 275 -1.70 -11.34 -15.29
CA ALA A 275 -1.33 -12.64 -14.72
C ALA A 275 -0.43 -13.50 -15.65
N ASN A 276 -0.68 -13.51 -16.97
CA ASN A 276 0.18 -14.21 -17.91
C ASN A 276 1.58 -13.62 -17.97
N ASP A 277 1.67 -12.29 -18.02
CA ASP A 277 2.96 -11.60 -18.06
C ASP A 277 3.70 -11.77 -16.74
N TYR A 278 2.97 -11.89 -15.63
CA TYR A 278 3.55 -12.16 -14.33
C TYR A 278 4.21 -13.55 -14.28
N ILE A 279 3.56 -14.60 -14.79
CA ILE A 279 4.15 -15.94 -14.94
C ILE A 279 5.39 -15.89 -15.86
N ASN A 280 5.25 -15.25 -17.04
CA ASN A 280 6.35 -15.16 -18.00
C ASN A 280 7.57 -14.44 -17.41
N LYS A 281 7.34 -13.41 -16.58
CA LYS A 281 8.44 -12.73 -15.89
C LYS A 281 9.28 -13.69 -15.04
N PHE A 282 8.66 -14.53 -14.22
CA PHE A 282 9.37 -15.56 -13.44
C PHE A 282 10.13 -16.53 -14.33
N ARG A 283 9.52 -17.00 -15.42
CA ARG A 283 10.16 -17.88 -16.39
C ARG A 283 11.40 -17.24 -17.01
N ILE A 284 11.32 -15.98 -17.40
CA ILE A 284 12.45 -15.23 -17.98
C ILE A 284 13.55 -15.00 -16.95
N GLU A 285 13.24 -14.65 -15.72
CA GLU A 285 14.24 -14.50 -14.65
C GLU A 285 15.02 -15.79 -14.39
N LYS A 286 14.32 -16.92 -14.38
CA LYS A 286 14.98 -18.23 -14.30
C LYS A 286 15.83 -18.51 -15.53
N ALA A 287 15.34 -18.18 -16.73
CA ALA A 287 16.09 -18.35 -17.98
C ALA A 287 17.37 -17.51 -17.99
N LEU A 288 17.34 -16.26 -17.54
CA LEU A 288 18.53 -15.41 -17.40
C LEU A 288 19.61 -16.08 -16.53
N THR A 289 19.19 -16.67 -15.41
CA THR A 289 20.09 -17.42 -14.52
C THR A 289 20.68 -18.67 -15.21
N LEU A 290 19.86 -19.41 -15.97
CA LEU A 290 20.32 -20.61 -16.68
C LEU A 290 21.30 -20.25 -17.83
N ILE A 291 20.99 -19.19 -18.60
CA ILE A 291 21.88 -18.71 -19.69
C ILE A 291 23.26 -18.32 -19.15
N ALA A 292 23.30 -17.67 -17.98
CA ALA A 292 24.56 -17.21 -17.39
C ALA A 292 25.38 -18.32 -16.73
N ASN A 293 24.73 -19.38 -16.22
CA ASN A 293 25.39 -20.36 -15.36
C ASN A 293 25.46 -21.79 -15.94
N THR A 294 24.93 -22.03 -17.13
CA THR A 294 24.91 -23.39 -17.75
C THR A 294 25.26 -23.33 -19.23
N GLU A 295 25.63 -24.52 -19.77
CA GLU A 295 25.86 -24.68 -21.21
C GLU A 295 24.62 -25.19 -21.97
N MET A 296 23.43 -25.10 -21.36
CA MET A 296 22.18 -25.52 -22.00
C MET A 296 21.93 -24.75 -23.29
N THR A 297 21.32 -25.41 -24.25
CA THR A 297 20.80 -24.77 -25.46
C THR A 297 19.55 -23.95 -25.14
N PHE A 298 19.21 -22.97 -25.98
CA PHE A 298 17.99 -22.17 -25.78
C PHE A 298 16.71 -23.00 -25.85
N THR A 299 16.73 -24.12 -26.56
CA THR A 299 15.63 -25.09 -26.61
C THR A 299 15.46 -25.78 -25.27
N GLU A 300 16.53 -26.32 -24.69
CA GLU A 300 16.53 -26.95 -23.37
C GLU A 300 16.13 -25.94 -22.27
N ILE A 301 16.65 -24.70 -22.32
CA ILE A 301 16.25 -23.64 -21.37
C ILE A 301 14.76 -23.32 -21.50
N SER A 302 14.24 -23.19 -22.74
CA SER A 302 12.83 -22.95 -23.00
C SER A 302 11.92 -24.01 -22.36
N GLU A 303 12.29 -25.28 -22.48
CA GLU A 303 11.58 -26.41 -21.88
C GLU A 303 11.70 -26.42 -20.36
N GLU A 304 12.90 -26.21 -19.83
CA GLU A 304 13.19 -26.21 -18.38
C GLU A 304 12.41 -25.09 -17.64
N VAL A 305 12.21 -23.94 -18.28
CA VAL A 305 11.43 -22.84 -17.70
C VAL A 305 9.94 -22.89 -18.07
N GLY A 306 9.49 -23.94 -18.75
CA GLY A 306 8.07 -24.25 -18.98
C GLY A 306 7.41 -23.47 -20.12
N PHE A 307 8.16 -22.98 -21.12
CA PHE A 307 7.55 -22.46 -22.35
C PHE A 307 7.13 -23.59 -23.28
N THR A 308 5.99 -23.42 -23.93
CA THR A 308 5.44 -24.41 -24.88
C THR A 308 6.19 -24.45 -26.21
N SER A 309 6.96 -23.41 -26.55
CA SER A 309 7.80 -23.40 -27.76
C SER A 309 8.99 -22.45 -27.62
N PRO A 310 10.16 -22.79 -28.23
CA PRO A 310 11.34 -21.93 -28.24
C PRO A 310 11.10 -20.57 -28.95
N SER A 311 10.20 -20.54 -29.93
CA SER A 311 9.84 -19.29 -30.61
C SER A 311 9.12 -18.33 -29.68
N TYR A 312 8.14 -18.82 -28.91
CA TYR A 312 7.43 -17.99 -27.92
C TYR A 312 8.38 -17.56 -26.79
N PHE A 313 9.25 -18.43 -26.32
CA PHE A 313 10.32 -18.09 -25.37
C PHE A 313 11.17 -16.92 -25.87
N SER A 314 11.69 -16.99 -27.09
CA SER A 314 12.54 -15.93 -27.67
C SER A 314 11.81 -14.60 -27.78
N THR A 315 10.52 -14.61 -28.14
CA THR A 315 9.67 -13.42 -28.21
C THR A 315 9.45 -12.82 -26.82
N ALA A 316 9.06 -13.62 -25.84
CA ALA A 316 8.87 -13.20 -24.45
C ALA A 316 10.19 -12.67 -23.86
N PHE A 317 11.31 -13.37 -24.07
CA PHE A 317 12.63 -12.96 -23.60
C PHE A 317 12.99 -11.56 -24.11
N LYS A 318 12.85 -11.33 -25.42
CA LYS A 318 13.12 -10.01 -26.01
C LYS A 318 12.19 -8.93 -25.49
N GLN A 319 10.92 -9.26 -25.26
CA GLN A 319 9.95 -8.33 -24.68
C GLN A 319 10.34 -7.85 -23.28
N TYR A 320 10.87 -8.76 -22.46
CA TYR A 320 11.23 -8.48 -21.07
C TYR A 320 12.62 -7.90 -20.88
N THR A 321 13.60 -8.33 -21.70
CA THR A 321 15.01 -7.93 -21.54
C THR A 321 15.45 -6.83 -22.52
N GLY A 322 14.66 -6.59 -23.58
CA GLY A 322 15.01 -5.68 -24.68
C GLY A 322 15.91 -6.33 -25.74
N GLU A 323 16.47 -7.52 -25.51
CA GLU A 323 17.40 -8.21 -26.40
C GLU A 323 17.06 -9.71 -26.55
N THR A 324 17.58 -10.35 -27.61
CA THR A 324 17.36 -11.77 -27.84
C THR A 324 18.20 -12.63 -26.86
N PRO A 325 17.81 -13.92 -26.60
CA PRO A 325 18.62 -14.82 -25.80
C PRO A 325 20.07 -14.95 -26.27
N THR A 326 20.29 -14.95 -27.60
CA THR A 326 21.63 -15.01 -28.22
C THR A 326 22.45 -13.75 -27.90
N GLN A 327 21.87 -12.57 -28.08
CA GLN A 327 22.55 -11.31 -27.75
C GLN A 327 22.90 -11.23 -26.26
N TYR A 328 22.01 -11.69 -25.40
CA TYR A 328 22.25 -11.72 -23.96
C TYR A 328 23.42 -12.69 -23.60
N LYS A 329 23.44 -13.90 -24.18
CA LYS A 329 24.52 -14.88 -23.95
C LYS A 329 25.88 -14.34 -24.40
N GLU A 330 25.95 -13.68 -25.57
CA GLU A 330 27.18 -13.06 -26.09
C GLU A 330 27.74 -11.95 -25.17
N LYS A 331 26.88 -11.20 -24.50
CA LYS A 331 27.31 -10.17 -23.54
C LYS A 331 27.83 -10.77 -22.25
N THR A 332 27.12 -11.78 -21.72
CA THR A 332 27.50 -12.43 -20.44
C THR A 332 28.74 -13.30 -20.59
N SER A 333 29.02 -13.85 -21.78
CA SER A 333 30.24 -14.64 -22.05
C SER A 333 31.51 -13.79 -22.25
N LYS A 334 31.40 -12.46 -22.32
CA LYS A 334 32.53 -11.50 -22.45
C LYS A 334 32.98 -10.88 -21.14
N ILE A 335 32.29 -11.18 -20.05
CA ILE A 335 32.61 -10.75 -18.68
C ILE A 335 33.27 -11.89 -17.92
#